data_cc8bfa17d50d61f78c526b4c7ef24f0a
#
_entry.id   cc8bfa17d50d61f78c526b4c7ef24f0a
#
_cell.length_a   1.000
_cell.length_b   1.000
_cell.length_c   1.000
_cell.angle_alpha   90.00
_cell.angle_beta   90.00
_cell.angle_gamma   90.00
#
_symmetry.space_group_name_H-M   'P 1'
#
loop_
_entity.id
_entity.type
_entity.pdbx_description
1 polymer ?
#
loop_
_entity_poly.entity_id
_entity_poly.type
_entity_poly.pdbx_seq_one_letter_code
_entity_poly.pdbx_strand_id
1 'polypeptide(L)'
;MKIKTSIAIISGCLVIFVFLMLPVFLSIQSQKDDLVASFKGSTFSLKDVNNSSITEKSFEGPLTAIFFGFTNCPDVCPMTLSNIDLVINNLSNEKKGNFKVFFISIDPERDNPKIIKNYLDSFENKIFGITGEPKKIFLLSQSWGVLSEKIFSEDGNYLINHSSSVLLLKDGKYLDRINHHAKYKDMFKVINKYLR
;
A
#
# COMPACT_ATOMS: atom_id res chain seq x y z
N MET A 1 -43.84 -13.90 37.22
CA MET A 1 -42.87 -12.93 37.79
C MET A 1 -41.43 -13.13 37.31
N LYS A 2 -40.97 -14.38 37.08
CA LYS A 2 -39.56 -14.68 36.66
C LYS A 2 -39.16 -14.21 35.26
N ILE A 3 -40.08 -14.10 34.28
CA ILE A 3 -39.75 -13.70 32.89
C ILE A 3 -39.41 -12.21 32.78
N LYS A 4 -40.12 -11.35 33.51
CA LYS A 4 -39.86 -9.88 33.47
C LYS A 4 -38.50 -9.51 34.07
N THR A 5 -38.05 -10.23 35.10
CA THR A 5 -36.71 -10.03 35.70
C THR A 5 -35.58 -10.49 34.77
N SER A 6 -35.78 -11.62 34.07
CA SER A 6 -34.76 -12.08 33.07
C SER A 6 -34.61 -11.13 31.90
N ILE A 7 -35.68 -10.55 31.39
CA ILE A 7 -35.63 -9.54 30.30
C ILE A 7 -34.92 -8.27 30.77
N ALA A 8 -35.16 -7.81 31.99
CA ALA A 8 -34.50 -6.64 32.55
C ALA A 8 -33.00 -6.85 32.73
N ILE A 9 -32.56 -8.05 33.16
CA ILE A 9 -31.14 -8.40 33.30
C ILE A 9 -30.45 -8.46 31.93
N ILE A 10 -31.08 -9.10 30.93
CA ILE A 10 -30.52 -9.17 29.56
C ILE A 10 -30.40 -7.78 28.94
N SER A 11 -31.43 -6.93 29.12
CA SER A 11 -31.38 -5.54 28.64
C SER A 11 -30.27 -4.74 29.32
N GLY A 12 -30.07 -4.89 30.62
CA GLY A 12 -29.00 -4.25 31.36
C GLY A 12 -27.60 -4.69 30.89
N CYS A 13 -27.40 -6.00 30.70
CA CYS A 13 -26.15 -6.53 30.18
C CYS A 13 -25.85 -6.03 28.76
N LEU A 14 -26.86 -5.92 27.91
CA LEU A 14 -26.70 -5.40 26.54
C LEU A 14 -26.29 -3.92 26.52
N VAL A 15 -26.89 -3.11 27.38
CA VAL A 15 -26.52 -1.68 27.52
C VAL A 15 -25.10 -1.55 28.05
N ILE A 16 -24.69 -2.32 29.03
CA ILE A 16 -23.31 -2.31 29.55
C ILE A 16 -22.32 -2.76 28.45
N PHE A 17 -22.64 -3.80 27.70
CA PHE A 17 -21.81 -4.30 26.59
C PHE A 17 -21.62 -3.23 25.51
N VAL A 18 -22.69 -2.56 25.10
CA VAL A 18 -22.61 -1.46 24.13
C VAL A 18 -21.77 -0.31 24.68
N PHE A 19 -21.93 0.04 25.96
CA PHE A 19 -21.19 1.14 26.58
C PHE A 19 -19.68 0.84 26.69
N LEU A 20 -19.31 -0.43 26.88
CA LEU A 20 -17.90 -0.86 26.91
C LEU A 20 -17.29 -1.00 25.51
N MET A 21 -18.08 -1.44 24.52
CA MET A 21 -17.59 -1.65 23.14
C MET A 21 -17.56 -0.37 22.30
N LEU A 22 -18.43 0.59 22.57
CA LEU A 22 -18.51 1.85 21.83
C LEU A 22 -17.19 2.65 21.86
N PRO A 23 -16.52 2.89 23.00
CA PRO A 23 -15.24 3.60 23.02
C PRO A 23 -14.12 2.83 22.31
N VAL A 24 -14.12 1.50 22.38
CA VAL A 24 -13.15 0.67 21.63
C VAL A 24 -13.40 0.80 20.12
N PHE A 25 -14.63 0.74 19.68
CA PHE A 25 -14.99 0.96 18.28
C PHE A 25 -14.62 2.35 17.78
N LEU A 26 -14.92 3.39 18.58
CA LEU A 26 -14.58 4.77 18.26
C LEU A 26 -13.06 5.01 18.22
N SER A 27 -12.29 4.37 19.12
CA SER A 27 -10.83 4.48 19.11
C SER A 27 -10.19 3.78 17.88
N ILE A 28 -10.75 2.64 17.44
CA ILE A 28 -10.31 1.97 16.21
C ILE A 28 -10.62 2.83 14.98
N GLN A 29 -11.78 3.49 14.98
CA GLN A 29 -12.15 4.41 13.89
C GLN A 29 -11.25 5.64 13.86
N SER A 30 -10.98 6.25 15.02
CA SER A 30 -10.05 7.38 15.15
C SER A 30 -8.64 7.03 14.69
N GLN A 31 -8.12 5.84 15.03
CA GLN A 31 -6.81 5.39 14.54
C GLN A 31 -6.78 5.24 13.01
N LYS A 32 -7.88 4.79 12.38
CA LYS A 32 -7.99 4.76 10.92
C LYS A 32 -7.97 6.17 10.32
N ASP A 33 -8.72 7.10 10.92
CA ASP A 33 -8.82 8.47 10.45
C ASP A 33 -7.49 9.22 10.63
N ASP A 34 -6.76 8.98 11.72
CA ASP A 34 -5.42 9.52 11.98
C ASP A 34 -4.37 8.95 11.00
N LEU A 35 -4.45 7.66 10.67
CA LEU A 35 -3.61 7.04 9.65
C LEU A 35 -3.88 7.69 8.28
N VAL A 36 -5.14 7.83 7.90
CA VAL A 36 -5.56 8.51 6.65
C VAL A 36 -5.12 9.98 6.63
N ALA A 37 -5.19 10.69 7.75
CA ALA A 37 -4.72 12.07 7.88
C ALA A 37 -3.18 12.17 7.80
N SER A 38 -2.45 11.19 8.35
CA SER A 38 -1.00 11.11 8.28
C SER A 38 -0.50 10.93 6.84
N PHE A 39 -1.20 10.18 6.00
CA PHE A 39 -0.91 10.07 4.57
C PHE A 39 -1.15 11.36 3.78
N LYS A 40 -1.91 12.29 4.33
CA LYS A 40 -2.28 13.55 3.67
C LYS A 40 -1.23 14.66 3.82
N GLY A 41 -0.18 14.47 4.60
CA GLY A 41 0.64 15.58 5.13
C GLY A 41 2.06 15.74 4.61
N SER A 42 2.65 14.78 3.92
CA SER A 42 4.03 14.96 3.43
C SER A 42 4.06 15.33 1.95
N THR A 43 4.31 16.61 1.68
CA THR A 43 4.74 17.03 0.35
C THR A 43 6.11 16.41 0.07
N PHE A 44 6.26 15.80 -1.07
CA PHE A 44 7.54 15.27 -1.53
C PHE A 44 7.79 15.67 -2.99
N SER A 45 9.05 15.66 -3.38
CA SER A 45 9.47 15.85 -4.77
C SER A 45 10.57 14.85 -5.08
N LEU A 46 10.23 13.92 -5.94
CA LEU A 46 11.10 12.86 -6.44
C LEU A 46 11.07 12.86 -7.97
N LYS A 47 11.80 11.94 -8.57
CA LYS A 47 11.76 11.69 -10.02
C LYS A 47 11.46 10.23 -10.28
N ASP A 48 10.70 9.97 -11.34
CA ASP A 48 10.57 8.61 -11.86
C ASP A 48 11.82 8.20 -12.66
N VAL A 49 11.87 6.95 -13.07
CA VAL A 49 12.98 6.40 -13.87
C VAL A 49 13.16 7.06 -15.24
N ASN A 50 12.20 7.86 -15.70
CA ASN A 50 12.23 8.64 -16.93
C ASN A 50 12.54 10.13 -16.68
N ASN A 51 12.97 10.48 -15.45
CA ASN A 51 13.28 11.85 -15.02
C ASN A 51 12.06 12.79 -14.92
N SER A 52 10.83 12.26 -14.95
CA SER A 52 9.61 13.04 -14.73
C SER A 52 9.44 13.38 -13.25
N SER A 53 8.94 14.58 -12.94
CA SER A 53 8.68 14.99 -11.57
C SER A 53 7.51 14.22 -10.98
N ILE A 54 7.71 13.62 -9.81
CA ILE A 54 6.70 12.91 -9.03
C ILE A 54 6.51 13.62 -7.70
N THR A 55 5.28 13.97 -7.42
CA THR A 55 4.84 14.60 -6.17
C THR A 55 3.61 13.87 -5.65
N GLU A 56 3.10 14.26 -4.49
CA GLU A 56 1.82 13.78 -3.95
C GLU A 56 0.67 13.90 -4.98
N LYS A 57 0.69 14.93 -5.82
CA LYS A 57 -0.31 15.13 -6.89
C LYS A 57 -0.29 14.04 -7.97
N SER A 58 0.84 13.36 -8.14
CA SER A 58 0.95 12.25 -9.11
C SER A 58 0.06 11.06 -8.73
N PHE A 59 -0.35 10.99 -7.48
CA PHE A 59 -1.23 9.95 -6.93
C PHE A 59 -2.70 10.35 -6.90
N GLU A 60 -3.03 11.59 -7.31
CA GLU A 60 -4.41 12.05 -7.45
C GLU A 60 -5.09 11.47 -8.70
N GLY A 61 -6.44 11.50 -8.68
CA GLY A 61 -7.27 11.06 -9.80
C GLY A 61 -7.60 9.57 -9.74
N PRO A 62 -7.25 8.77 -10.77
CA PRO A 62 -7.67 7.37 -10.87
C PRO A 62 -7.16 6.52 -9.71
N LEU A 63 -7.71 5.30 -9.58
CA LEU A 63 -7.22 4.34 -8.61
C LEU A 63 -5.72 4.13 -8.79
N THR A 64 -4.96 4.33 -7.71
CA THR A 64 -3.51 4.23 -7.72
C THR A 64 -3.06 3.14 -6.75
N ALA A 65 -2.26 2.19 -7.23
CA ALA A 65 -1.56 1.22 -6.40
C ALA A 65 -0.12 1.70 -6.18
N ILE A 66 0.33 1.69 -4.93
CA ILE A 66 1.72 1.98 -4.57
C ILE A 66 2.31 0.75 -3.89
N PHE A 67 3.42 0.29 -4.41
CA PHE A 67 4.18 -0.82 -3.85
C PHE A 67 5.61 -0.38 -3.54
N PHE A 68 5.97 -0.45 -2.26
CA PHE A 68 7.34 -0.24 -1.81
C PHE A 68 8.09 -1.57 -1.86
N GLY A 69 9.22 -1.59 -2.55
CA GLY A 69 10.02 -2.78 -2.74
C GLY A 69 11.46 -2.46 -3.16
N PHE A 70 12.21 -3.44 -3.64
CA PHE A 70 13.55 -3.26 -4.18
C PHE A 70 13.86 -4.34 -5.22
N THR A 71 14.73 -4.03 -6.19
CA THR A 71 14.95 -4.93 -7.33
C THR A 71 15.67 -6.22 -6.96
N ASN A 72 16.51 -6.19 -5.92
CA ASN A 72 17.23 -7.36 -5.40
C ASN A 72 16.39 -8.23 -4.44
N CYS A 73 15.07 -8.00 -4.34
CA CYS A 73 14.18 -8.86 -3.57
C CYS A 73 14.00 -10.21 -4.30
N PRO A 74 14.33 -11.35 -3.65
CA PRO A 74 14.38 -12.63 -4.37
C PRO A 74 13.01 -13.22 -4.69
N ASP A 75 11.95 -12.85 -4.00
CA ASP A 75 10.67 -13.58 -4.06
C ASP A 75 9.45 -12.62 -4.02
N VAL A 76 9.22 -11.93 -2.91
CA VAL A 76 7.97 -11.20 -2.65
C VAL A 76 7.71 -10.08 -3.67
N CYS A 77 8.73 -9.30 -4.04
CA CYS A 77 8.56 -8.18 -4.96
C CYS A 77 8.19 -8.60 -6.37
N PRO A 78 8.93 -9.52 -7.05
CA PRO A 78 8.57 -9.95 -8.38
C PRO A 78 7.22 -10.68 -8.41
N MET A 79 6.89 -11.49 -7.39
CA MET A 79 5.60 -12.17 -7.30
C MET A 79 4.44 -11.17 -7.15
N THR A 80 4.60 -10.14 -6.31
CA THR A 80 3.56 -9.12 -6.09
C THR A 80 3.32 -8.33 -7.38
N LEU A 81 4.39 -7.87 -8.05
CA LEU A 81 4.27 -7.13 -9.30
C LEU A 81 3.69 -7.99 -10.44
N SER A 82 4.07 -9.28 -10.54
CA SER A 82 3.47 -10.21 -11.49
C SER A 82 1.96 -10.41 -11.25
N ASN A 83 1.53 -10.49 -9.99
CA ASN A 83 0.09 -10.57 -9.67
C ASN A 83 -0.65 -9.28 -10.05
N ILE A 84 -0.05 -8.10 -9.85
CA ILE A 84 -0.62 -6.82 -10.27
C ILE A 84 -0.69 -6.76 -11.80
N ASP A 85 0.34 -7.18 -12.51
CA ASP A 85 0.41 -7.23 -13.97
C ASP A 85 -0.71 -8.11 -14.54
N LEU A 86 -0.91 -9.30 -13.97
CA LEU A 86 -2.03 -10.19 -14.29
C LEU A 86 -3.40 -9.54 -14.00
N VAL A 87 -3.52 -8.76 -12.92
CA VAL A 87 -4.75 -8.02 -12.63
C VAL A 87 -5.02 -7.03 -13.76
N ILE A 88 -4.04 -6.23 -14.15
CA ILE A 88 -4.19 -5.25 -15.22
C ILE A 88 -4.59 -5.94 -16.52
N ASN A 89 -3.95 -7.07 -16.88
CA ASN A 89 -4.26 -7.83 -18.09
C ASN A 89 -5.73 -8.26 -18.16
N ASN A 90 -6.34 -8.55 -17.03
CA ASN A 90 -7.72 -9.01 -16.92
C ASN A 90 -8.75 -7.89 -16.67
N LEU A 91 -8.34 -6.64 -16.61
CA LEU A 91 -9.25 -5.48 -16.57
C LEU A 91 -9.76 -5.13 -17.98
N SER A 92 -10.96 -4.54 -18.07
CA SER A 92 -11.41 -3.92 -19.31
C SER A 92 -10.56 -2.71 -19.69
N ASN A 93 -10.51 -2.34 -20.97
CA ASN A 93 -9.70 -1.20 -21.43
C ASN A 93 -10.04 0.11 -20.70
N GLU A 94 -11.31 0.35 -20.42
CA GLU A 94 -11.77 1.50 -19.65
C GLU A 94 -11.17 1.51 -18.23
N LYS A 95 -11.19 0.36 -17.54
CA LYS A 95 -10.65 0.21 -16.20
C LYS A 95 -9.12 0.30 -16.17
N LYS A 96 -8.43 -0.22 -17.21
CA LYS A 96 -6.98 -0.06 -17.35
C LYS A 96 -6.57 1.41 -17.39
N GLY A 97 -7.31 2.24 -18.14
CA GLY A 97 -7.08 3.69 -18.21
C GLY A 97 -7.29 4.41 -16.87
N ASN A 98 -8.03 3.82 -15.96
CA ASN A 98 -8.35 4.35 -14.65
C ASN A 98 -7.55 3.70 -13.50
N PHE A 99 -6.46 2.99 -13.82
CA PHE A 99 -5.60 2.34 -12.83
C PHE A 99 -4.13 2.67 -13.08
N LYS A 100 -3.44 3.19 -12.07
CA LYS A 100 -2.01 3.48 -12.10
C LYS A 100 -1.28 2.63 -11.07
N VAL A 101 -0.06 2.22 -11.39
CA VAL A 101 0.80 1.44 -10.48
C VAL A 101 2.15 2.13 -10.34
N PHE A 102 2.56 2.38 -9.10
CA PHE A 102 3.86 2.91 -8.77
C PHE A 102 4.65 1.88 -7.96
N PHE A 103 5.87 1.64 -8.39
CA PHE A 103 6.90 0.93 -7.65
C PHE A 103 7.89 1.93 -7.08
N ILE A 104 8.03 2.00 -5.77
CA ILE A 104 8.94 2.91 -5.09
C ILE A 104 10.05 2.07 -4.47
N SER A 105 11.27 2.23 -4.97
CA SER A 105 12.40 1.51 -4.40
C SER A 105 12.77 2.06 -3.02
N ILE A 106 12.86 1.16 -2.05
CA ILE A 106 13.38 1.44 -0.70
C ILE A 106 14.88 1.14 -0.57
N ASP A 107 15.54 0.83 -1.68
CA ASP A 107 16.97 0.56 -1.78
C ASP A 107 17.66 1.48 -2.81
N PRO A 108 17.55 2.78 -2.68
CA PRO A 108 18.08 3.72 -3.67
C PRO A 108 19.60 3.69 -3.83
N GLU A 109 20.31 3.01 -2.92
CA GLU A 109 21.77 2.83 -3.04
C GLU A 109 22.12 1.81 -4.13
N ARG A 110 21.33 0.74 -4.30
CA ARG A 110 21.51 -0.26 -5.36
C ARG A 110 20.59 -0.02 -6.55
N ASP A 111 19.39 0.51 -6.32
CA ASP A 111 18.34 0.70 -7.30
C ASP A 111 18.41 2.09 -7.95
N ASN A 112 19.33 2.26 -8.89
CA ASN A 112 19.34 3.46 -9.73
C ASN A 112 18.23 3.43 -10.80
N PRO A 113 17.89 4.55 -11.47
CA PRO A 113 16.82 4.62 -12.46
C PRO A 113 16.92 3.58 -13.57
N LYS A 114 18.13 3.26 -14.03
CA LYS A 114 18.36 2.27 -15.11
C LYS A 114 18.05 0.86 -14.64
N ILE A 115 18.45 0.50 -13.41
CA ILE A 115 18.19 -0.82 -12.82
C ILE A 115 16.70 -1.03 -12.63
N ILE A 116 16.02 -0.04 -12.04
CA ILE A 116 14.56 -0.11 -11.85
C ILE A 116 13.85 -0.20 -13.19
N LYS A 117 14.25 0.61 -14.17
CA LYS A 117 13.65 0.56 -15.52
C LYS A 117 13.77 -0.84 -16.12
N ASN A 118 14.96 -1.42 -16.13
CA ASN A 118 15.17 -2.78 -16.67
C ASN A 118 14.36 -3.83 -15.92
N TYR A 119 14.23 -3.70 -14.60
CA TYR A 119 13.42 -4.59 -13.78
C TYR A 119 11.92 -4.49 -14.13
N LEU A 120 11.41 -3.27 -14.28
CA LEU A 120 10.00 -3.03 -14.58
C LEU A 120 9.65 -3.34 -16.05
N ASP A 121 10.61 -3.24 -16.98
CA ASP A 121 10.43 -3.62 -18.39
C ASP A 121 10.19 -5.15 -18.56
N SER A 122 10.36 -5.96 -17.51
CA SER A 122 10.00 -7.39 -17.52
C SER A 122 8.50 -7.66 -17.36
N PHE A 123 7.70 -6.67 -17.01
CA PHE A 123 6.24 -6.75 -16.90
C PHE A 123 5.58 -6.17 -18.15
N GLU A 124 4.42 -6.72 -18.53
CA GLU A 124 3.72 -6.32 -19.77
C GLU A 124 3.09 -4.92 -19.66
N ASN A 125 2.57 -4.60 -18.47
CA ASN A 125 1.87 -3.35 -18.25
C ASN A 125 2.79 -2.28 -17.64
N LYS A 126 2.46 -1.03 -17.91
CA LYS A 126 3.25 0.11 -17.42
C LYS A 126 3.18 0.22 -15.91
N ILE A 127 4.32 0.09 -15.25
CA ILE A 127 4.54 0.38 -13.83
C ILE A 127 5.50 1.56 -13.74
N PHE A 128 5.13 2.59 -12.98
CA PHE A 128 5.97 3.78 -12.80
C PHE A 128 7.00 3.52 -11.70
N GLY A 129 8.27 3.45 -12.05
CA GLY A 129 9.37 3.27 -11.10
C GLY A 129 9.81 4.60 -10.49
N ILE A 130 10.00 4.62 -9.19
CA ILE A 130 10.48 5.79 -8.43
C ILE A 130 11.68 5.40 -7.59
N THR A 131 12.70 6.24 -7.63
CA THR A 131 13.86 6.20 -6.74
C THR A 131 14.31 7.63 -6.45
N GLY A 132 15.33 7.80 -5.61
CA GLY A 132 15.83 9.14 -5.29
C GLY A 132 16.89 9.13 -4.21
N GLU A 133 17.09 10.28 -3.60
CA GLU A 133 18.00 10.42 -2.46
C GLU A 133 17.58 9.51 -1.31
N PRO A 134 18.49 8.70 -0.71
CA PRO A 134 18.14 7.73 0.34
C PRO A 134 17.32 8.31 1.49
N LYS A 135 17.69 9.51 1.96
CA LYS A 135 16.96 10.19 3.04
C LYS A 135 15.51 10.54 2.67
N LYS A 136 15.29 10.99 1.41
CA LYS A 136 13.94 11.33 0.94
C LYS A 136 13.08 10.09 0.78
N ILE A 137 13.63 9.01 0.24
CA ILE A 137 12.93 7.72 0.12
C ILE A 137 12.58 7.15 1.50
N PHE A 138 13.51 7.21 2.45
CA PHE A 138 13.29 6.75 3.82
C PHE A 138 12.15 7.53 4.49
N LEU A 139 12.18 8.87 4.44
CA LEU A 139 11.10 9.70 5.00
C LEU A 139 9.75 9.43 4.33
N LEU A 140 9.75 9.26 3.00
CA LEU A 140 8.55 8.92 2.25
C LEU A 140 8.00 7.57 2.72
N SER A 141 8.82 6.52 2.74
CA SER A 141 8.38 5.18 3.16
C SER A 141 7.81 5.18 4.58
N GLN A 142 8.48 5.86 5.51
CA GLN A 142 7.98 6.02 6.89
C GLN A 142 6.64 6.75 6.96
N SER A 143 6.47 7.83 6.18
CA SER A 143 5.21 8.58 6.16
C SER A 143 4.03 7.74 5.67
N TRP A 144 4.32 6.63 4.96
CA TRP A 144 3.34 5.65 4.48
C TRP A 144 3.26 4.40 5.36
N GLY A 145 3.89 4.43 6.54
CA GLY A 145 3.91 3.32 7.49
C GLY A 145 4.67 2.09 6.98
N VAL A 146 5.59 2.30 6.02
CA VAL A 146 6.49 1.24 5.54
C VAL A 146 7.78 1.30 6.35
N LEU A 147 7.93 0.34 7.24
CA LEU A 147 9.16 0.13 8.01
C LEU A 147 10.11 -0.75 7.19
N SER A 148 11.39 -0.39 7.16
CA SER A 148 12.43 -1.16 6.48
C SER A 148 13.71 -1.20 7.30
N GLU A 149 14.39 -2.34 7.29
CA GLU A 149 15.65 -2.59 7.99
C GLU A 149 16.60 -3.38 7.10
N LYS A 150 17.86 -2.95 7.02
CA LYS A 150 18.90 -3.70 6.31
C LYS A 150 19.44 -4.82 7.20
N ILE A 151 19.43 -6.04 6.70
CA ILE A 151 20.01 -7.21 7.35
C ILE A 151 21.26 -7.60 6.57
N PHE A 152 22.43 -7.35 7.16
CA PHE A 152 23.72 -7.64 6.54
C PHE A 152 24.08 -9.12 6.70
N SER A 153 24.62 -9.71 5.65
CA SER A 153 25.23 -11.03 5.65
C SER A 153 26.77 -10.93 5.86
N GLU A 154 27.39 -12.06 6.19
CA GLU A 154 28.84 -12.13 6.49
C GLU A 154 29.72 -11.70 5.30
N ASP A 155 29.25 -11.86 4.08
CA ASP A 155 29.94 -11.46 2.83
C ASP A 155 29.83 -9.94 2.52
N GLY A 156 29.22 -9.16 3.42
CA GLY A 156 29.04 -7.72 3.26
C GLY A 156 27.83 -7.33 2.37
N ASN A 157 27.07 -8.31 1.87
CA ASN A 157 25.81 -8.07 1.18
C ASN A 157 24.68 -7.81 2.18
N TYR A 158 23.50 -7.36 1.72
CA TYR A 158 22.34 -7.19 2.58
C TYR A 158 21.03 -7.47 1.89
N LEU A 159 20.06 -7.93 2.67
CA LEU A 159 18.64 -7.94 2.35
C LEU A 159 17.93 -6.82 3.10
N ILE A 160 16.76 -6.45 2.63
CA ILE A 160 15.90 -5.48 3.31
C ILE A 160 14.66 -6.20 3.79
N ASN A 161 14.52 -6.29 5.11
CA ASN A 161 13.26 -6.67 5.73
C ASN A 161 12.35 -5.46 5.76
N HIS A 162 11.14 -5.57 5.19
CA HIS A 162 10.19 -4.47 5.16
C HIS A 162 8.75 -4.95 5.14
N SER A 163 7.84 -4.06 5.51
CA SER A 163 6.41 -4.31 5.35
C SER A 163 6.02 -4.23 3.87
N SER A 164 5.63 -5.38 3.30
CA SER A 164 5.34 -5.54 1.88
C SER A 164 3.84 -5.60 1.64
N SER A 165 3.20 -4.45 1.47
CA SER A 165 1.79 -4.36 1.12
C SER A 165 1.60 -3.42 -0.06
N VAL A 166 0.62 -3.72 -0.91
CA VAL A 166 0.19 -2.78 -1.96
C VAL A 166 -0.82 -1.83 -1.35
N LEU A 167 -0.49 -0.55 -1.33
CA LEU A 167 -1.37 0.51 -0.86
C LEU A 167 -2.25 0.98 -2.01
N LEU A 168 -3.54 1.11 -1.78
CA LEU A 168 -4.50 1.62 -2.75
C LEU A 168 -4.92 3.03 -2.36
N LEU A 169 -4.87 3.95 -3.33
CA LEU A 169 -5.30 5.32 -3.19
C LEU A 169 -6.35 5.66 -4.24
N LYS A 170 -7.23 6.58 -3.90
CA LYS A 170 -8.13 7.24 -4.85
C LYS A 170 -8.14 8.74 -4.54
N ASP A 171 -7.96 9.56 -5.58
CA ASP A 171 -7.83 11.02 -5.44
C ASP A 171 -6.74 11.42 -4.41
N GLY A 172 -5.60 10.72 -4.42
CA GLY A 172 -4.49 10.94 -3.51
C GLY A 172 -4.74 10.52 -2.06
N LYS A 173 -5.92 9.97 -1.73
CA LYS A 173 -6.28 9.55 -0.38
C LYS A 173 -6.14 8.05 -0.23
N TYR A 174 -5.63 7.62 0.92
CA TYR A 174 -5.58 6.21 1.28
C TYR A 174 -6.99 5.59 1.26
N LEU A 175 -7.11 4.46 0.61
CA LEU A 175 -8.38 3.75 0.44
C LEU A 175 -8.36 2.38 1.11
N ASP A 176 -7.34 1.57 0.81
CA ASP A 176 -7.23 0.19 1.27
C ASP A 176 -5.79 -0.31 1.14
N ARG A 177 -5.54 -1.51 1.65
CA ARG A 177 -4.25 -2.19 1.58
C ARG A 177 -4.45 -3.65 1.20
N ILE A 178 -3.66 -4.13 0.23
CA ILE A 178 -3.61 -5.54 -0.15
C ILE A 178 -2.32 -6.15 0.41
N ASN A 179 -2.45 -7.23 1.16
CA ASN A 179 -1.30 -7.96 1.69
C ASN A 179 -0.49 -8.60 0.55
N HIS A 180 0.84 -8.64 0.69
CA HIS A 180 1.74 -9.25 -0.30
C HIS A 180 1.50 -10.76 -0.53
N HIS A 181 0.93 -11.47 0.45
CA HIS A 181 0.51 -12.86 0.28
C HIS A 181 -0.80 -13.02 -0.51
N ALA A 182 -1.47 -11.92 -0.87
CA ALA A 182 -2.71 -11.99 -1.63
C ALA A 182 -2.44 -12.60 -3.01
N LYS A 183 -3.24 -13.62 -3.35
CA LYS A 183 -3.19 -14.25 -4.67
C LYS A 183 -3.83 -13.32 -5.70
N TYR A 184 -3.49 -13.50 -6.96
CA TYR A 184 -4.08 -12.77 -8.09
C TYR A 184 -5.60 -12.56 -7.96
N LYS A 185 -6.37 -13.63 -7.66
CA LYS A 185 -7.86 -13.55 -7.58
C LYS A 185 -8.33 -12.58 -6.49
N ASP A 186 -7.63 -12.54 -5.36
CA ASP A 186 -7.98 -11.66 -4.24
C ASP A 186 -7.60 -10.21 -4.58
N MET A 187 -6.42 -9.98 -5.16
CA MET A 187 -6.02 -8.67 -5.66
C MET A 187 -7.01 -8.15 -6.72
N PHE A 188 -7.37 -8.98 -7.70
CA PHE A 188 -8.33 -8.63 -8.73
C PHE A 188 -9.69 -8.22 -8.14
N LYS A 189 -10.21 -8.99 -7.18
CA LYS A 189 -11.49 -8.69 -6.51
C LYS A 189 -11.46 -7.32 -5.83
N VAL A 190 -10.38 -7.01 -5.10
CA VAL A 190 -10.24 -5.74 -4.38
C VAL A 190 -10.09 -4.59 -5.36
N ILE A 191 -9.16 -4.67 -6.32
CA ILE A 191 -8.88 -3.60 -7.29
C ILE A 191 -10.13 -3.35 -8.16
N ASN A 192 -10.76 -4.41 -8.70
CA ASN A 192 -11.94 -4.29 -9.54
C ASN A 192 -13.16 -3.69 -8.82
N LYS A 193 -13.28 -3.89 -7.51
CA LYS A 193 -14.30 -3.26 -6.65
C LYS A 193 -14.18 -1.74 -6.67
N TYR A 194 -12.96 -1.21 -6.64
CA TYR A 194 -12.70 0.24 -6.56
C TYR A 194 -12.62 0.93 -7.93
N LEU A 195 -12.55 0.16 -9.02
CA LEU A 195 -12.61 0.62 -10.42
C LEU A 195 -14.06 0.63 -10.99
N ARG A 196 -15.03 0.79 -10.11
CA ARG A 196 -16.45 0.94 -10.51
C ARG A 196 -16.76 2.37 -10.82
#